data_734d909537c2f608414e24138df6e87f
#
_entry.id   734d909537c2f608414e24138df6e87f
#
_cell.length_a   1.000
_cell.length_b   1.000
_cell.length_c   1.000
_cell.angle_alpha   90.00
_cell.angle_beta   90.00
_cell.angle_gamma   90.00
#
_symmetry.space_group_name_H-M   'P 1'
#
loop_
_entity.id
_entity.type
_entity.pdbx_description
1 polymer ?
#
loop_
_entity_poly.entity_id
_entity_poly.type
_entity_poly.pdbx_seq_one_letter_code
_entity_poly.pdbx_strand_id
1 'polypeptide(L)'
;GVETGMRRIGAVTVARTEARMQETLYGVSMARDVGVDAEVLQPSAVKDLWPSAVVDDLVGAVLFPTDGTVNPGDATLAFAKGAVDRGARYVPQTEVTGFRFDERGRVTGLETSGGSIEAETVVLACGLWTSELARLAGASVALYPAEHVWVMTEQAQGAREDSPFLRDLDA
;
A
#
# COMPACT_ATOMS: atom_id res chain seq x y z
N GLY A 1 -9.29 -20.31 3.44
CA GLY A 1 -8.63 -19.01 3.38
C GLY A 1 -9.63 -17.90 3.66
N VAL A 2 -9.15 -16.69 3.93
CA VAL A 2 -9.99 -15.50 4.00
C VAL A 2 -10.00 -14.87 2.61
N GLU A 3 -11.18 -14.56 2.08
CA GLU A 3 -11.27 -13.78 0.83
C GLU A 3 -10.81 -12.35 1.09
N THR A 4 -9.96 -11.83 0.21
CA THR A 4 -9.38 -10.50 0.32
C THR A 4 -9.96 -9.53 -0.71
N GLY A 5 -10.91 -9.98 -1.54
CA GLY A 5 -11.39 -9.23 -2.68
C GLY A 5 -10.31 -8.96 -3.73
N MET A 6 -9.22 -9.74 -3.73
CA MET A 6 -8.12 -9.58 -4.69
C MET A 6 -8.61 -9.88 -6.10
N ARG A 7 -8.46 -8.90 -6.99
CA ARG A 7 -8.76 -9.00 -8.42
C ARG A 7 -7.49 -8.70 -9.21
N ARG A 8 -6.96 -9.70 -9.90
CA ARG A 8 -5.81 -9.54 -10.81
C ARG A 8 -6.31 -9.02 -12.15
N ILE A 9 -6.39 -7.72 -12.27
CA ILE A 9 -6.85 -7.01 -13.47
C ILE A 9 -5.73 -6.21 -14.15
N GLY A 10 -4.50 -6.32 -13.62
CA GLY A 10 -3.36 -5.54 -14.06
C GLY A 10 -3.34 -4.12 -13.50
N ALA A 11 -2.20 -3.45 -13.70
CA ALA A 11 -2.03 -2.02 -13.45
C ALA A 11 -1.29 -1.38 -14.62
N VAL A 12 -1.77 -0.25 -15.09
CA VAL A 12 -1.14 0.57 -16.14
C VAL A 12 -0.62 1.86 -15.52
N THR A 13 0.65 2.13 -15.66
CA THR A 13 1.24 3.44 -15.33
C THR A 13 1.49 4.19 -16.62
N VAL A 14 0.87 5.36 -16.76
CA VAL A 14 1.05 6.23 -17.94
C VAL A 14 2.14 7.26 -17.71
N ALA A 15 2.73 7.75 -18.80
CA ALA A 15 3.73 8.80 -18.78
C ALA A 15 3.37 9.89 -19.81
N ARG A 16 3.33 11.16 -19.36
CA ARG A 16 3.04 12.32 -20.20
C ARG A 16 4.31 12.99 -20.72
N THR A 17 5.45 12.68 -20.12
CA THR A 17 6.75 13.24 -20.50
C THR A 17 7.77 12.15 -20.76
N GLU A 18 8.77 12.45 -21.61
CA GLU A 18 9.91 11.55 -21.84
C GLU A 18 10.68 11.26 -20.55
N ALA A 19 10.82 12.24 -19.66
CA ALA A 19 11.49 12.06 -18.37
C ALA A 19 10.74 11.05 -17.50
N ARG A 20 9.40 11.15 -17.43
CA ARG A 20 8.56 10.19 -16.72
C ARG A 20 8.62 8.80 -17.35
N MET A 21 8.63 8.73 -18.66
CA MET A 21 8.77 7.45 -19.36
C MET A 21 10.09 6.77 -19.05
N GLN A 22 11.21 7.51 -19.04
CA GLN A 22 12.51 6.97 -18.66
C GLN A 22 12.56 6.46 -17.22
N GLU A 23 11.98 7.21 -16.28
CA GLU A 23 11.86 6.77 -14.89
C GLU A 23 11.03 5.47 -14.77
N THR A 24 9.91 5.41 -15.48
CA THR A 24 9.04 4.23 -15.50
C THR A 24 9.75 3.01 -16.10
N LEU A 25 10.53 3.20 -17.18
CA LEU A 25 11.34 2.14 -17.80
C LEU A 25 12.45 1.63 -16.87
N TYR A 26 13.03 2.50 -16.05
CA TYR A 26 13.97 2.08 -15.02
C TYR A 26 13.27 1.17 -13.99
N GLY A 27 12.06 1.54 -13.56
CA GLY A 27 11.22 0.71 -12.70
C GLY A 27 10.89 -0.66 -13.32
N VAL A 28 10.64 -0.71 -14.64
CA VAL A 28 10.45 -1.97 -15.39
C VAL A 28 11.68 -2.87 -15.32
N SER A 29 12.87 -2.31 -15.49
CA SER A 29 14.12 -3.08 -15.41
C SER A 29 14.26 -3.71 -14.02
N MET A 30 14.05 -2.93 -12.96
CA MET A 30 14.11 -3.44 -11.59
C MET A 30 13.05 -4.52 -11.31
N ALA A 31 11.83 -4.34 -11.82
CA ALA A 31 10.75 -5.30 -11.66
C ALA A 31 11.09 -6.65 -12.30
N ARG A 32 11.64 -6.62 -13.52
CA ARG A 32 12.06 -7.82 -14.25
C ARG A 32 13.20 -8.56 -13.55
N ASP A 33 14.14 -7.86 -12.94
CA ASP A 33 15.25 -8.45 -12.18
C ASP A 33 14.77 -9.30 -10.99
N VAL A 34 13.58 -8.98 -10.46
CA VAL A 34 12.94 -9.76 -9.37
C VAL A 34 11.80 -10.67 -9.86
N GLY A 35 11.69 -10.86 -11.17
CA GLY A 35 10.73 -11.80 -11.78
C GLY A 35 9.30 -11.27 -11.90
N VAL A 36 9.11 -9.95 -11.89
CA VAL A 36 7.81 -9.31 -12.14
C VAL A 36 7.68 -9.00 -13.63
N ASP A 37 6.62 -9.49 -14.25
CA ASP A 37 6.32 -9.21 -15.65
C ASP A 37 5.89 -7.75 -15.82
N ALA A 38 6.44 -7.10 -16.84
CA ALA A 38 6.10 -5.73 -17.21
C ALA A 38 6.19 -5.54 -18.73
N GLU A 39 5.19 -4.89 -19.30
CA GLU A 39 5.05 -4.64 -20.73
C GLU A 39 5.03 -3.14 -21.00
N VAL A 40 5.83 -2.69 -21.97
CA VAL A 40 5.81 -1.31 -22.44
C VAL A 40 4.69 -1.15 -23.47
N LEU A 41 3.83 -0.19 -23.28
CA LEU A 41 2.67 0.07 -24.14
C LEU A 41 2.79 1.39 -24.89
N GLN A 42 2.31 1.40 -26.12
CA GLN A 42 2.05 2.63 -26.85
C GLN A 42 0.71 3.26 -26.35
N PRO A 43 0.51 4.58 -26.51
CA PRO A 43 -0.74 5.24 -26.09
C PRO A 43 -2.01 4.60 -26.65
N SER A 44 -1.99 4.12 -27.91
CA SER A 44 -3.13 3.40 -28.50
C SER A 44 -3.54 2.16 -27.73
N ALA A 45 -2.58 1.39 -27.23
CA ALA A 45 -2.86 0.19 -26.42
C ALA A 45 -3.49 0.54 -25.07
N VAL A 46 -3.17 1.70 -24.51
CA VAL A 46 -3.87 2.21 -23.30
C VAL A 46 -5.34 2.48 -23.61
N LYS A 47 -5.63 3.02 -24.80
CA LYS A 47 -7.02 3.28 -25.25
C LYS A 47 -7.82 1.99 -25.40
N ASP A 48 -7.19 0.90 -25.83
CA ASP A 48 -7.85 -0.41 -25.94
C ASP A 48 -8.21 -0.99 -24.56
N LEU A 49 -7.34 -0.79 -23.57
CA LEU A 49 -7.56 -1.22 -22.18
C LEU A 49 -8.55 -0.30 -21.44
N TRP A 50 -8.52 1.00 -21.75
CA TRP A 50 -9.35 2.03 -21.14
C TRP A 50 -10.00 2.91 -22.23
N PRO A 51 -11.16 2.52 -22.80
CA PRO A 51 -11.80 3.26 -23.89
C PRO A 51 -12.16 4.72 -23.56
N SER A 52 -12.35 5.02 -22.28
CA SER A 52 -12.64 6.39 -21.83
C SER A 52 -11.39 7.25 -21.58
N ALA A 53 -10.18 6.66 -21.59
CA ALA A 53 -8.94 7.41 -21.34
C ALA A 53 -8.66 8.40 -22.48
N VAL A 54 -8.18 9.58 -22.15
CA VAL A 54 -7.53 10.51 -23.07
C VAL A 54 -6.06 10.10 -23.18
N VAL A 55 -5.60 9.89 -24.41
CA VAL A 55 -4.25 9.33 -24.66
C VAL A 55 -3.41 10.23 -25.55
N ASP A 56 -3.94 11.35 -26.03
CA ASP A 56 -3.29 12.21 -27.03
C ASP A 56 -2.04 12.92 -26.47
N ASP A 57 -1.95 13.06 -25.16
CA ASP A 57 -0.87 13.69 -24.43
C ASP A 57 0.08 12.67 -23.75
N LEU A 58 -0.10 11.38 -24.02
CA LEU A 58 0.77 10.34 -23.50
C LEU A 58 1.98 10.09 -24.41
N VAL A 59 3.16 9.95 -23.81
CA VAL A 59 4.36 9.49 -24.45
C VAL A 59 4.42 7.96 -24.52
N GLY A 60 3.89 7.31 -23.49
CA GLY A 60 3.82 5.86 -23.40
C GLY A 60 3.23 5.40 -22.06
N ALA A 61 3.24 4.10 -21.85
CA ALA A 61 2.77 3.50 -20.60
C ALA A 61 3.49 2.17 -20.32
N VAL A 62 3.29 1.65 -19.11
CA VAL A 62 3.73 0.33 -18.71
C VAL A 62 2.58 -0.42 -18.06
N LEU A 63 2.36 -1.66 -18.50
CA LEU A 63 1.41 -2.60 -17.91
C LEU A 63 2.16 -3.60 -17.04
N PHE A 64 1.66 -3.79 -15.82
CA PHE A 64 2.00 -4.89 -14.92
C PHE A 64 0.82 -5.87 -14.90
N PRO A 65 0.83 -6.94 -15.69
CA PRO A 65 -0.36 -7.79 -15.91
C PRO A 65 -0.77 -8.59 -14.67
N THR A 66 0.16 -8.84 -13.75
CA THR A 66 -0.08 -9.62 -12.52
C THR A 66 -0.51 -8.77 -11.33
N ASP A 67 -0.52 -7.45 -11.48
CA ASP A 67 -1.00 -6.51 -10.47
C ASP A 67 -2.54 -6.47 -10.40
N GLY A 68 -3.10 -5.74 -9.47
CA GLY A 68 -4.55 -5.65 -9.32
C GLY A 68 -4.98 -4.83 -8.12
N THR A 69 -6.22 -5.06 -7.72
CA THR A 69 -6.85 -4.41 -6.56
C THR A 69 -7.15 -5.40 -5.45
N VAL A 70 -7.20 -4.90 -4.24
CA VAL A 70 -7.53 -5.69 -3.04
C VAL A 70 -8.41 -4.83 -2.13
N ASN A 71 -9.32 -5.45 -1.39
CA ASN A 71 -10.00 -4.76 -0.31
C ASN A 71 -9.03 -4.64 0.88
N PRO A 72 -8.62 -3.44 1.31
CA PRO A 72 -7.62 -3.28 2.37
C PRO A 72 -8.10 -3.79 3.72
N GLY A 73 -9.40 -3.68 4.04
CA GLY A 73 -9.99 -4.21 5.26
C GLY A 73 -9.90 -5.74 5.31
N ASP A 74 -10.35 -6.39 4.24
CA ASP A 74 -10.33 -7.85 4.14
C ASP A 74 -8.88 -8.39 4.13
N ALA A 75 -7.97 -7.71 3.44
CA ALA A 75 -6.54 -8.07 3.45
C ALA A 75 -5.96 -7.97 4.87
N THR A 76 -6.28 -6.91 5.61
CA THR A 76 -5.83 -6.73 7.00
C THR A 76 -6.37 -7.87 7.90
N LEU A 77 -7.65 -8.19 7.77
CA LEU A 77 -8.25 -9.31 8.51
C LEU A 77 -7.62 -10.65 8.13
N ALA A 78 -7.29 -10.86 6.86
CA ALA A 78 -6.62 -12.08 6.41
C ALA A 78 -5.23 -12.23 7.03
N PHE A 79 -4.45 -11.14 7.11
CA PHE A 79 -3.15 -11.14 7.80
C PHE A 79 -3.30 -11.38 9.30
N ALA A 80 -4.24 -10.71 9.96
CA ALA A 80 -4.51 -10.91 11.38
C ALA A 80 -4.90 -12.37 11.67
N LYS A 81 -5.81 -12.94 10.87
CA LYS A 81 -6.18 -14.36 11.00
C LYS A 81 -4.98 -15.28 10.77
N GLY A 82 -4.19 -15.04 9.73
CA GLY A 82 -3.00 -15.83 9.43
C GLY A 82 -1.96 -15.79 10.55
N ALA A 83 -1.83 -14.67 11.25
CA ALA A 83 -0.98 -14.53 12.42
C ALA A 83 -1.53 -15.35 13.62
N VAL A 84 -2.82 -15.22 13.89
CA VAL A 84 -3.49 -15.98 14.99
C VAL A 84 -3.39 -17.48 14.75
N ASP A 85 -3.64 -17.96 13.53
CA ASP A 85 -3.51 -19.37 13.16
C ASP A 85 -2.08 -19.92 13.38
N ARG A 86 -1.08 -19.04 13.49
CA ARG A 86 0.33 -19.36 13.80
C ARG A 86 0.74 -19.09 15.25
N GLY A 87 -0.22 -18.80 16.11
CA GLY A 87 0.00 -18.63 17.54
C GLY A 87 0.19 -17.18 18.01
N ALA A 88 0.04 -16.20 17.15
CA ALA A 88 0.03 -14.81 17.58
C ALA A 88 -1.25 -14.49 18.36
N ARG A 89 -1.15 -13.59 19.35
CA ARG A 89 -2.31 -13.02 20.02
C ARG A 89 -2.70 -11.72 19.34
N TYR A 90 -3.91 -11.66 18.86
CA TYR A 90 -4.51 -10.43 18.32
C TYR A 90 -5.43 -9.83 19.38
N VAL A 91 -5.17 -8.60 19.79
CA VAL A 91 -5.90 -7.90 20.85
C VAL A 91 -6.44 -6.58 20.29
N PRO A 92 -7.60 -6.59 19.64
CA PRO A 92 -8.19 -5.39 19.07
C PRO A 92 -8.72 -4.45 20.17
N GLN A 93 -9.00 -3.20 19.80
CA GLN A 93 -9.57 -2.17 20.68
C GLN A 93 -8.77 -1.96 21.97
N THR A 94 -7.44 -2.14 21.88
CA THR A 94 -6.53 -1.98 23.01
C THR A 94 -5.52 -0.91 22.67
N GLU A 95 -5.69 0.25 23.27
CA GLU A 95 -4.82 1.40 23.07
C GLU A 95 -3.51 1.22 23.83
N VAL A 96 -2.38 1.49 23.19
CA VAL A 96 -1.07 1.59 23.84
C VAL A 96 -0.94 2.99 24.42
N THR A 97 -0.80 3.06 25.75
CA THR A 97 -0.74 4.32 26.51
C THR A 97 0.66 4.68 26.97
N GLY A 98 1.61 3.74 26.90
CA GLY A 98 2.99 3.96 27.33
C GLY A 98 3.90 2.77 27.09
N PHE A 99 5.15 2.96 27.45
CA PHE A 99 6.21 1.93 27.38
C PHE A 99 6.80 1.70 28.76
N ARG A 100 7.22 0.46 29.01
CA ARG A 100 7.95 0.07 30.21
C ARG A 100 9.43 -0.10 29.87
N PHE A 101 10.30 0.37 30.76
CA PHE A 101 11.75 0.28 30.58
C PHE A 101 12.40 -0.30 31.84
N ASP A 102 13.52 -0.98 31.65
CA ASP A 102 14.41 -1.37 32.76
C ASP A 102 15.31 -0.19 33.20
N GLU A 103 16.08 -0.39 34.25
CA GLU A 103 17.03 0.60 34.78
C GLU A 103 18.13 1.02 33.77
N ARG A 104 18.31 0.26 32.70
CA ARG A 104 19.24 0.54 31.59
C ARG A 104 18.58 1.23 30.39
N GLY A 105 17.29 1.54 30.52
CA GLY A 105 16.51 2.18 29.44
C GLY A 105 16.13 1.22 28.29
N ARG A 106 16.19 -0.09 28.46
CA ARG A 106 15.71 -1.05 27.47
C ARG A 106 14.22 -1.29 27.65
N VAL A 107 13.47 -1.37 26.55
CA VAL A 107 12.06 -1.69 26.60
C VAL A 107 11.83 -3.08 27.22
N THR A 108 10.87 -3.19 28.11
CA THR A 108 10.45 -4.44 28.77
C THR A 108 8.98 -4.73 28.57
N GLY A 109 8.24 -3.83 27.93
CA GLY A 109 6.81 -4.02 27.69
C GLY A 109 6.09 -2.73 27.36
N LEU A 110 4.77 -2.85 27.37
CA LEU A 110 3.83 -1.79 27.06
C LEU A 110 2.82 -1.61 28.20
N GLU A 111 2.38 -0.39 28.38
CA GLU A 111 1.14 -0.07 29.10
C GLU A 111 0.02 0.10 28.08
N THR A 112 -1.12 -0.51 28.37
CA THR A 112 -2.29 -0.44 27.49
C THR A 112 -3.58 -0.16 28.28
N SER A 113 -4.65 0.23 27.58
CA SER A 113 -5.98 0.38 28.16
C SER A 113 -6.54 -0.92 28.76
N GLY A 114 -5.98 -2.08 28.40
CA GLY A 114 -6.36 -3.40 28.88
C GLY A 114 -5.38 -4.00 29.90
N GLY A 115 -4.37 -3.25 30.35
CA GLY A 115 -3.32 -3.70 31.26
C GLY A 115 -1.95 -3.75 30.60
N SER A 116 -0.93 -4.19 31.37
CA SER A 116 0.45 -4.24 30.90
C SER A 116 0.72 -5.50 30.07
N ILE A 117 1.57 -5.35 29.05
CA ILE A 117 2.06 -6.46 28.22
C ILE A 117 3.58 -6.50 28.33
N GLU A 118 4.15 -7.64 28.71
CA GLU A 118 5.60 -7.83 28.73
C GLU A 118 6.11 -8.21 27.33
N ALA A 119 7.18 -7.54 26.88
CA ALA A 119 7.82 -7.80 25.59
C ALA A 119 9.26 -7.30 25.59
N GLU A 120 10.18 -8.09 25.08
CA GLU A 120 11.60 -7.73 24.92
C GLU A 120 11.83 -6.86 23.68
N THR A 121 10.92 -6.91 22.70
CA THR A 121 10.98 -6.15 21.46
C THR A 121 9.60 -5.63 21.11
N VAL A 122 9.52 -4.36 20.77
CA VAL A 122 8.29 -3.72 20.31
C VAL A 122 8.49 -3.15 18.92
N VAL A 123 7.57 -3.49 18.00
CA VAL A 123 7.55 -2.97 16.63
C VAL A 123 6.43 -1.95 16.50
N LEU A 124 6.76 -0.72 16.14
CA LEU A 124 5.79 0.32 15.84
C LEU A 124 5.38 0.23 14.37
N ALA A 125 4.17 -0.24 14.12
CA ALA A 125 3.58 -0.34 12.78
C ALA A 125 2.23 0.42 12.72
N CYS A 126 2.21 1.63 13.28
CA CYS A 126 0.99 2.39 13.59
C CYS A 126 0.64 3.43 12.51
N GLY A 127 1.23 3.31 11.31
CA GLY A 127 0.95 4.24 10.22
C GLY A 127 1.22 5.69 10.62
N LEU A 128 0.27 6.57 10.40
CA LEU A 128 0.40 8.00 10.69
C LEU A 128 0.56 8.33 12.20
N TRP A 129 0.15 7.44 13.10
CA TRP A 129 0.30 7.62 14.55
C TRP A 129 1.66 7.15 15.08
N THR A 130 2.53 6.58 14.24
CA THR A 130 3.84 6.07 14.65
C THR A 130 4.70 7.13 15.34
N SER A 131 4.68 8.38 14.87
CA SER A 131 5.45 9.47 15.48
C SER A 131 5.00 9.80 16.91
N GLU A 132 3.71 9.67 17.20
CA GLU A 132 3.16 9.92 18.55
C GLU A 132 3.59 8.83 19.52
N LEU A 133 3.44 7.56 19.11
CA LEU A 133 3.88 6.43 19.92
C LEU A 133 5.39 6.44 20.12
N ALA A 134 6.17 6.76 19.09
CA ALA A 134 7.63 6.85 19.21
C ALA A 134 8.04 7.89 20.27
N ARG A 135 7.36 9.04 20.35
CA ARG A 135 7.63 10.05 21.39
C ARG A 135 7.38 9.53 22.81
N LEU A 136 6.36 8.69 23.01
CA LEU A 136 6.13 8.03 24.30
C LEU A 136 7.28 7.09 24.70
N ALA A 137 7.95 6.53 23.69
CA ALA A 137 9.17 5.71 23.89
C ALA A 137 10.46 6.54 23.97
N GLY A 138 10.40 7.88 23.94
CA GLY A 138 11.57 8.74 23.90
C GLY A 138 12.31 8.76 22.57
N ALA A 139 11.70 8.24 21.50
CA ALA A 139 12.26 8.19 20.16
C ALA A 139 11.62 9.23 19.23
N SER A 140 12.35 9.61 18.18
CA SER A 140 11.85 10.51 17.14
C SER A 140 11.82 9.79 15.79
N VAL A 141 10.68 9.85 15.11
CA VAL A 141 10.50 9.32 13.76
C VAL A 141 10.10 10.45 12.84
N ALA A 142 10.87 10.67 11.79
CA ALA A 142 10.60 11.68 10.77
C ALA A 142 9.48 11.20 9.83
N LEU A 143 8.24 11.32 10.28
CA LEU A 143 7.03 10.96 9.53
C LEU A 143 6.07 12.14 9.56
N TYR A 144 5.65 12.57 8.38
CA TYR A 144 4.66 13.62 8.21
C TYR A 144 3.41 13.02 7.52
N PRO A 145 2.24 13.03 8.19
CA PRO A 145 1.01 12.57 7.57
C PRO A 145 0.54 13.56 6.51
N ALA A 146 0.24 13.07 5.32
CA ALA A 146 -0.33 13.85 4.24
C ALA A 146 -1.75 13.35 3.91
N GLU A 147 -2.63 14.27 3.58
CA GLU A 147 -3.95 13.91 3.08
C GLU A 147 -3.86 13.34 1.67
N HIS A 148 -4.56 12.25 1.44
CA HIS A 148 -4.76 11.66 0.13
C HIS A 148 -6.24 11.58 -0.16
N VAL A 149 -6.71 12.40 -1.09
CA VAL A 149 -8.13 12.51 -1.43
C VAL A 149 -8.50 11.43 -2.45
N TRP A 150 -9.61 10.76 -2.23
CA TRP A 150 -10.21 9.85 -3.20
C TRP A 150 -11.70 10.16 -3.35
N VAL A 151 -12.24 9.87 -4.52
CA VAL A 151 -13.65 10.12 -4.85
C VAL A 151 -14.25 8.87 -5.49
N MET A 152 -15.40 8.43 -4.98
CA MET A 152 -16.22 7.44 -5.67
C MET A 152 -17.17 8.16 -6.60
N THR A 153 -17.10 7.81 -7.89
CA THR A 153 -18.01 8.34 -8.91
C THR A 153 -19.18 7.38 -9.13
N GLU A 154 -20.23 7.87 -9.76
CA GLU A 154 -21.21 7.00 -10.42
C GLU A 154 -20.52 6.23 -11.55
N GLN A 155 -21.19 5.17 -12.04
CA GLN A 155 -20.68 4.40 -13.16
C GLN A 155 -20.50 5.28 -14.40
N ALA A 156 -19.25 5.47 -14.82
CA ALA A 156 -18.93 6.25 -16.00
C ALA A 156 -19.15 5.43 -17.28
N GLN A 157 -19.55 6.10 -18.35
CA GLN A 157 -19.66 5.46 -19.66
C GLN A 157 -18.30 4.94 -20.12
N GLY A 158 -18.25 3.68 -20.52
CA GLY A 158 -17.01 3.02 -20.94
C GLY A 158 -16.15 2.46 -19.79
N ALA A 159 -16.57 2.64 -18.53
CA ALA A 159 -15.94 1.96 -17.42
C ALA A 159 -16.23 0.45 -17.47
N ARG A 160 -15.19 -0.37 -17.36
CA ARG A 160 -15.27 -1.83 -17.37
C ARG A 160 -14.72 -2.37 -16.06
N GLU A 161 -15.33 -3.42 -15.54
CA GLU A 161 -14.88 -4.06 -14.31
C GLU A 161 -13.52 -4.76 -14.45
N ASP A 162 -13.14 -5.13 -15.67
CA ASP A 162 -11.89 -5.82 -16.01
C ASP A 162 -10.80 -4.87 -16.50
N SER A 163 -11.05 -3.56 -16.56
CA SER A 163 -10.02 -2.58 -16.89
C SER A 163 -8.92 -2.61 -15.83
N PRO A 164 -7.64 -2.62 -16.23
CA PRO A 164 -6.53 -2.54 -15.29
C PRO A 164 -6.58 -1.23 -14.50
N PHE A 165 -6.03 -1.24 -13.30
CA PHE A 165 -5.86 -0.03 -12.51
C PHE A 165 -4.99 0.98 -13.28
N LEU A 166 -5.46 2.21 -13.47
CA LEU A 166 -4.72 3.26 -14.17
C LEU A 166 -4.04 4.20 -13.17
N ARG A 167 -2.75 4.41 -13.35
CA ARG A 167 -1.96 5.35 -12.55
C ARG A 167 -1.33 6.42 -13.45
N ASP A 168 -1.63 7.67 -13.14
CA ASP A 168 -0.98 8.85 -13.70
C ASP A 168 -0.18 9.53 -12.59
N LEU A 169 1.14 9.57 -12.72
CA LEU A 169 2.05 10.14 -11.73
C LEU A 169 2.36 11.63 -12.00
N ASP A 170 1.85 12.16 -13.11
CA ASP A 170 2.04 13.56 -13.52
C ASP A 170 0.76 14.41 -13.32
N ALA A 171 -0.31 13.81 -12.74
CA ALA A 171 -1.58 14.48 -12.48
C ALA A 171 -1.62 15.13 -11.09
#